data_6a66b565d1321100d461a82cc166b7a5
#
_entry.id   6a66b565d1321100d461a82cc166b7a5
#
_cell.length_a   1.000
_cell.length_b   1.000
_cell.length_c   1.000
_cell.angle_alpha   90.00
_cell.angle_beta   90.00
_cell.angle_gamma   90.00
#
_symmetry.space_group_name_H-M   'P 1'
#
loop_
_entity.id
_entity.type
_entity.pdbx_description
1 polymer ?
#
loop_
_entity_poly.entity_id
_entity_poly.type
_entity_poly.pdbx_seq_one_letter_code
_entity_poly.pdbx_strand_id
1 'polypeptide(L)'
;MVDAGHGIGARKNGVYLDFSHAIERLGQDTISERYGNLFAMYEKITGENPYQVPMRIYPAPHYTMGGLWVDYNLMSNVPGLFVIGEANFSDHGANRLGASALMQGLADGYFVVPMTIGNYLAKITPGQVDDSHAAFADTEREARDRMERLLAVNGSRTVDSFHIELGKIVWEACGMSRSEEGLKAALERIPELRDEFWSDVRVPGSGDTLNQSLEKAGRVADFMEFAEVMCYDALARDESAGAHYRVEHTTDEGEAKRDDENFAHSAVWEF
;
A
#
# COMPACT_ATOMS: atom_id res chain seq x y z
N MET A 1 4.81 15.24 -17.24
CA MET A 1 4.44 16.65 -16.94
C MET A 1 5.22 17.16 -15.73
N VAL A 2 5.14 16.53 -14.57
CA VAL A 2 5.87 16.94 -13.35
C VAL A 2 7.38 16.87 -13.59
N ASP A 3 7.89 15.73 -14.03
CA ASP A 3 9.33 15.52 -14.31
C ASP A 3 9.87 16.41 -15.43
N ALA A 4 9.00 16.79 -16.36
CA ALA A 4 9.32 17.78 -17.41
C ALA A 4 9.27 19.26 -16.91
N GLY A 5 9.09 19.49 -15.63
CA GLY A 5 9.05 20.82 -15.02
C GLY A 5 7.73 21.59 -15.15
N HIS A 6 6.67 20.93 -15.60
CA HIS A 6 5.33 21.52 -15.77
C HIS A 6 4.41 21.29 -14.57
N GLY A 7 4.94 20.83 -13.45
CA GLY A 7 4.20 20.64 -12.23
C GLY A 7 3.68 21.93 -11.62
N ILE A 8 2.48 21.91 -11.05
CA ILE A 8 1.81 23.05 -10.41
C ILE A 8 1.76 22.90 -8.90
N GLY A 9 1.36 23.97 -8.21
CA GLY A 9 1.28 24.03 -6.75
C GLY A 9 2.63 24.37 -6.10
N ALA A 10 2.61 24.53 -4.78
CA ALA A 10 3.80 24.95 -4.01
C ALA A 10 4.97 23.95 -4.11
N ARG A 11 4.66 22.67 -4.27
CA ARG A 11 5.64 21.59 -4.43
C ARG A 11 5.93 21.21 -5.88
N LYS A 12 5.27 21.86 -6.84
CA LYS A 12 5.38 21.59 -8.29
C LYS A 12 5.14 20.13 -8.68
N ASN A 13 4.34 19.42 -7.93
CA ASN A 13 4.05 17.99 -8.13
C ASN A 13 2.59 17.71 -8.52
N GLY A 14 1.75 18.74 -8.62
CA GLY A 14 0.39 18.61 -9.09
C GLY A 14 0.26 18.88 -10.60
N VAL A 15 -0.89 18.54 -11.16
CA VAL A 15 -1.28 18.85 -12.54
C VAL A 15 -2.71 19.36 -12.58
N TYR A 16 -3.08 20.02 -13.68
CA TYR A 16 -4.46 20.43 -13.92
C TYR A 16 -5.25 19.30 -14.60
N LEU A 17 -6.47 19.08 -14.11
CA LEU A 17 -7.51 18.32 -14.79
C LEU A 17 -8.54 19.32 -15.31
N ASP A 18 -8.54 19.54 -16.63
CA ASP A 18 -9.35 20.56 -17.30
C ASP A 18 -10.52 19.91 -18.05
N PHE A 19 -11.73 20.31 -17.71
CA PHE A 19 -12.95 19.88 -18.37
C PHE A 19 -13.51 20.90 -19.38
N SER A 20 -12.85 22.03 -19.60
CA SER A 20 -13.36 23.12 -20.46
C SER A 20 -13.78 22.63 -21.86
N HIS A 21 -12.92 21.89 -22.55
CA HIS A 21 -13.25 21.32 -23.86
C HIS A 21 -14.37 20.27 -23.81
N ALA A 22 -14.45 19.49 -22.73
CA ALA A 22 -15.52 18.51 -22.58
C ALA A 22 -16.86 19.21 -22.32
N ILE A 23 -16.87 20.26 -21.52
CA ILE A 23 -18.06 21.09 -21.24
C ILE A 23 -18.52 21.79 -22.53
N GLU A 24 -17.60 22.37 -23.29
CA GLU A 24 -17.92 23.02 -24.58
C GLU A 24 -18.54 22.02 -25.58
N ARG A 25 -17.99 20.83 -25.68
CA ARG A 25 -18.43 19.80 -26.64
C ARG A 25 -19.71 19.07 -26.22
N LEU A 26 -19.88 18.75 -24.95
CA LEU A 26 -20.95 17.87 -24.46
C LEU A 26 -22.05 18.61 -23.69
N GLY A 27 -21.81 19.86 -23.32
CA GLY A 27 -22.67 20.67 -22.45
C GLY A 27 -22.45 20.39 -20.97
N GLN A 28 -22.67 21.42 -20.17
CA GLN A 28 -22.52 21.35 -18.71
C GLN A 28 -23.44 20.30 -18.07
N ASP A 29 -24.67 20.14 -18.57
CA ASP A 29 -25.64 19.19 -18.00
C ASP A 29 -25.14 17.76 -18.12
N THR A 30 -24.57 17.37 -19.26
CA THR A 30 -23.99 16.04 -19.46
C THR A 30 -22.79 15.79 -18.54
N ILE A 31 -21.95 16.80 -18.35
CA ILE A 31 -20.81 16.70 -17.42
C ILE A 31 -21.30 16.63 -15.97
N SER A 32 -22.33 17.39 -15.61
CA SER A 32 -22.92 17.36 -14.29
C SER A 32 -23.58 16.02 -13.97
N GLU A 33 -24.27 15.41 -14.94
CA GLU A 33 -24.84 14.08 -14.77
C GLU A 33 -23.77 13.01 -14.48
N ARG A 34 -22.62 13.11 -15.14
CA ARG A 34 -21.52 12.13 -15.02
C ARG A 34 -20.57 12.36 -13.84
N TYR A 35 -20.26 13.61 -13.56
CA TYR A 35 -19.17 14.00 -12.65
C TYR A 35 -19.59 15.06 -11.61
N GLY A 36 -20.88 15.45 -11.55
CA GLY A 36 -21.33 16.54 -10.68
C GLY A 36 -21.04 16.33 -9.20
N ASN A 37 -21.11 15.10 -8.71
CA ASN A 37 -20.74 14.76 -7.33
C ASN A 37 -19.25 15.01 -7.05
N LEU A 38 -18.36 14.69 -8.00
CA LEU A 38 -16.92 14.97 -7.89
C LEU A 38 -16.65 16.48 -7.88
N PHE A 39 -17.30 17.21 -8.76
CA PHE A 39 -17.19 18.67 -8.85
C PHE A 39 -17.69 19.37 -7.58
N ALA A 40 -18.84 18.96 -7.08
CA ALA A 40 -19.39 19.49 -5.83
C ALA A 40 -18.47 19.18 -4.62
N MET A 41 -17.88 18.01 -4.58
CA MET A 41 -16.91 17.65 -3.53
C MET A 41 -15.64 18.50 -3.63
N TYR A 42 -15.09 18.69 -4.84
CA TYR A 42 -13.90 19.53 -5.06
C TYR A 42 -14.18 20.99 -4.65
N GLU A 43 -15.31 21.56 -5.12
CA GLU A 43 -15.70 22.93 -4.77
C GLU A 43 -15.89 23.10 -3.26
N LYS A 44 -16.49 22.12 -2.58
CA LYS A 44 -16.66 22.14 -1.13
C LYS A 44 -15.33 22.15 -0.36
N ILE A 45 -14.32 21.48 -0.90
CA ILE A 45 -12.98 21.39 -0.27
C ILE A 45 -12.13 22.61 -0.58
N THR A 46 -12.16 23.10 -1.82
CA THR A 46 -11.25 24.12 -2.32
C THR A 46 -11.84 25.51 -2.43
N GLY A 47 -13.16 25.63 -2.50
CA GLY A 47 -13.88 26.86 -2.84
C GLY A 47 -13.83 27.22 -4.33
N GLU A 48 -13.26 26.38 -5.19
CA GLU A 48 -13.10 26.58 -6.62
C GLU A 48 -14.14 25.77 -7.41
N ASN A 49 -14.85 26.42 -8.35
CA ASN A 49 -15.87 25.75 -9.16
C ASN A 49 -15.25 25.09 -10.39
N PRO A 50 -15.26 23.75 -10.50
CA PRO A 50 -14.64 23.01 -11.62
C PRO A 50 -15.28 23.25 -12.99
N TYR A 51 -16.47 23.80 -13.05
CA TYR A 51 -17.09 24.23 -14.31
C TYR A 51 -16.46 25.51 -14.88
N GLN A 52 -15.72 26.25 -14.07
CA GLN A 52 -15.13 27.55 -14.43
C GLN A 52 -13.62 27.54 -14.44
N VAL A 53 -12.99 26.72 -13.58
CA VAL A 53 -11.53 26.62 -13.46
C VAL A 53 -11.09 25.16 -13.43
N PRO A 54 -9.93 24.81 -14.00
CA PRO A 54 -9.40 23.45 -13.94
C PRO A 54 -9.16 23.00 -12.50
N MET A 55 -9.48 21.73 -12.20
CA MET A 55 -9.15 21.12 -10.90
C MET A 55 -7.65 20.88 -10.80
N ARG A 56 -7.10 21.12 -9.62
CA ARG A 56 -5.74 20.72 -9.29
C ARG A 56 -5.77 19.30 -8.72
N ILE A 57 -5.05 18.40 -9.37
CA ILE A 57 -4.96 17.00 -8.94
C ILE A 57 -3.50 16.63 -8.69
N TYR A 58 -3.34 15.63 -7.83
CA TYR A 58 -2.06 15.03 -7.49
C TYR A 58 -2.23 13.50 -7.52
N PRO A 59 -1.34 12.77 -8.21
CA PRO A 59 -1.40 11.32 -8.18
C PRO A 59 -1.09 10.79 -6.78
N ALA A 60 -1.86 9.82 -6.33
CA ALA A 60 -1.67 9.16 -5.05
C ALA A 60 -1.80 7.64 -5.22
N PRO A 61 -1.08 6.82 -4.44
CA PRO A 61 -1.32 5.39 -4.38
C PRO A 61 -2.77 5.12 -4.04
N HIS A 62 -3.40 4.22 -4.79
CA HIS A 62 -4.80 3.84 -4.58
C HIS A 62 -4.92 2.36 -4.16
N TYR A 63 -4.10 1.50 -4.73
CA TYR A 63 -4.13 0.06 -4.53
C TYR A 63 -2.72 -0.52 -4.69
N THR A 64 -2.36 -1.48 -3.86
CA THR A 64 -1.11 -2.23 -3.99
C THR A 64 -1.43 -3.64 -4.47
N MET A 65 -0.96 -4.02 -5.68
CA MET A 65 -1.03 -5.40 -6.14
C MET A 65 -0.01 -6.25 -5.38
N GLY A 66 -0.43 -7.46 -5.03
CA GLY A 66 0.34 -8.35 -4.17
C GLY A 66 -0.26 -8.41 -2.77
N GLY A 67 0.37 -9.14 -1.88
CA GLY A 67 -0.10 -9.36 -0.51
C GLY A 67 0.27 -10.76 0.00
N LEU A 68 -0.38 -11.20 1.05
CA LEU A 68 -0.15 -12.52 1.61
C LEU A 68 -0.63 -13.61 0.65
N TRP A 69 0.19 -14.63 0.48
CA TRP A 69 -0.20 -15.80 -0.31
C TRP A 69 -1.36 -16.54 0.33
N VAL A 70 -2.32 -16.97 -0.47
CA VAL A 70 -3.44 -17.82 -0.06
C VAL A 70 -3.72 -18.89 -1.12
N ASP A 71 -4.28 -20.00 -0.68
CA ASP A 71 -4.85 -21.01 -1.56
C ASP A 71 -6.26 -20.61 -2.06
N TYR A 72 -6.89 -21.46 -2.86
CA TYR A 72 -8.26 -21.22 -3.35
C TYR A 72 -9.34 -21.18 -2.26
N ASN A 73 -9.01 -21.57 -1.04
CA ASN A 73 -9.87 -21.45 0.14
C ASN A 73 -9.59 -20.17 0.95
N LEU A 74 -8.74 -19.29 0.45
CA LEU A 74 -8.27 -18.07 1.12
C LEU A 74 -7.47 -18.32 2.39
N MET A 75 -6.96 -19.54 2.58
CA MET A 75 -6.10 -19.88 3.70
C MET A 75 -4.63 -19.68 3.33
N SER A 76 -3.88 -19.02 4.21
CA SER A 76 -2.45 -18.83 4.05
C SER A 76 -1.67 -20.12 4.30
N ASN A 77 -0.33 -20.06 4.22
CA ASN A 77 0.54 -21.16 4.64
C ASN A 77 0.50 -21.43 6.17
N VAL A 78 -0.10 -20.54 6.96
CA VAL A 78 -0.37 -20.76 8.39
C VAL A 78 -1.78 -21.32 8.55
N PRO A 79 -1.96 -22.57 9.00
CA PRO A 79 -3.27 -23.18 9.14
C PRO A 79 -4.19 -22.38 10.06
N GLY A 80 -5.40 -22.07 9.58
CA GLY A 80 -6.39 -21.27 10.31
C GLY A 80 -6.28 -19.76 10.12
N LEU A 81 -5.24 -19.27 9.43
CA LEU A 81 -5.12 -17.87 9.04
C LEU A 81 -5.67 -17.69 7.63
N PHE A 82 -6.81 -17.03 7.52
CA PHE A 82 -7.47 -16.68 6.24
C PHE A 82 -7.22 -15.22 5.92
N VAL A 83 -6.95 -14.92 4.65
CA VAL A 83 -6.68 -13.56 4.19
C VAL A 83 -7.60 -13.23 3.03
N ILE A 84 -8.33 -12.12 3.14
CA ILE A 84 -9.35 -11.71 2.17
C ILE A 84 -9.10 -10.32 1.63
N GLY A 85 -9.65 -10.03 0.45
CA GLY A 85 -9.58 -8.72 -0.18
C GLY A 85 -8.15 -8.30 -0.52
N GLU A 86 -7.88 -7.02 -0.41
CA GLU A 86 -6.59 -6.42 -0.79
C GLU A 86 -5.38 -6.92 0.04
N ALA A 87 -5.62 -7.52 1.20
CA ALA A 87 -4.56 -8.06 2.03
C ALA A 87 -3.96 -9.36 1.48
N ASN A 88 -4.67 -10.09 0.62
CA ASN A 88 -4.13 -11.25 -0.07
C ASN A 88 -3.51 -10.85 -1.42
N PHE A 89 -2.63 -11.70 -1.99
CA PHE A 89 -1.94 -11.45 -3.25
C PHE A 89 -2.89 -11.37 -4.45
N SER A 90 -4.07 -11.90 -4.32
CA SER A 90 -5.18 -11.91 -5.25
C SER A 90 -4.86 -12.37 -6.70
N ASP A 91 -5.87 -12.44 -7.52
CA ASP A 91 -5.81 -12.85 -8.93
C ASP A 91 -5.78 -11.65 -9.90
N HIS A 92 -5.42 -10.45 -9.41
CA HIS A 92 -5.36 -9.27 -10.26
C HIS A 92 -4.14 -9.23 -11.18
N GLY A 93 -3.13 -10.02 -10.90
CA GLY A 93 -1.88 -10.03 -11.67
C GLY A 93 -1.15 -8.69 -11.61
N ALA A 94 -0.53 -8.31 -12.71
CA ALA A 94 0.28 -7.10 -12.78
C ALA A 94 -0.52 -5.79 -12.74
N ASN A 95 -1.82 -5.82 -13.06
CA ASN A 95 -2.66 -4.64 -13.02
C ASN A 95 -4.12 -4.98 -12.76
N ARG A 96 -4.72 -4.30 -11.82
CA ARG A 96 -6.11 -4.45 -11.43
C ARG A 96 -7.05 -3.70 -12.36
N LEU A 97 -8.14 -4.35 -12.81
CA LEU A 97 -9.23 -3.67 -13.49
C LEU A 97 -10.02 -2.76 -12.55
N GLY A 98 -10.58 -1.69 -13.09
CA GLY A 98 -11.43 -0.77 -12.33
C GLY A 98 -12.58 -1.50 -11.62
N ALA A 99 -12.84 -1.16 -10.35
CA ALA A 99 -13.83 -1.74 -9.45
C ALA A 99 -13.65 -3.22 -9.06
N SER A 100 -12.72 -3.97 -9.67
CA SER A 100 -12.56 -5.41 -9.41
C SER A 100 -12.07 -5.72 -7.99
N ALA A 101 -11.29 -4.84 -7.37
CA ALA A 101 -10.80 -5.04 -5.99
C ALA A 101 -11.93 -5.12 -4.97
N LEU A 102 -12.89 -4.19 -5.06
CA LEU A 102 -14.05 -4.20 -4.16
C LEU A 102 -14.94 -5.43 -4.41
N MET A 103 -15.14 -5.80 -5.68
CA MET A 103 -15.87 -7.01 -6.03
C MET A 103 -15.19 -8.26 -5.49
N GLN A 104 -13.87 -8.38 -5.60
CA GLN A 104 -13.12 -9.50 -5.04
C GLN A 104 -13.28 -9.55 -3.51
N GLY A 105 -13.05 -8.44 -2.81
CA GLY A 105 -13.19 -8.43 -1.35
C GLY A 105 -14.59 -8.80 -0.87
N LEU A 106 -15.63 -8.38 -1.61
CA LEU A 106 -17.00 -8.79 -1.32
C LEU A 106 -17.25 -10.27 -1.63
N ALA A 107 -16.71 -10.78 -2.74
CA ALA A 107 -16.82 -12.19 -3.09
C ALA A 107 -16.12 -13.08 -2.07
N ASP A 108 -14.90 -12.72 -1.67
CA ASP A 108 -14.13 -13.41 -0.64
C ASP A 108 -14.91 -13.46 0.69
N GLY A 109 -15.41 -12.32 1.16
CA GLY A 109 -16.11 -12.21 2.43
C GLY A 109 -17.50 -12.84 2.47
N TYR A 110 -18.27 -12.73 1.38
CA TYR A 110 -19.64 -13.22 1.36
C TYR A 110 -19.80 -14.65 0.87
N PHE A 111 -18.96 -15.09 -0.07
CA PHE A 111 -19.18 -16.38 -0.73
C PHE A 111 -18.12 -17.42 -0.37
N VAL A 112 -16.85 -17.05 -0.23
CA VAL A 112 -15.77 -18.01 -0.01
C VAL A 112 -15.52 -18.27 1.48
N VAL A 113 -15.21 -17.23 2.25
CA VAL A 113 -14.82 -17.33 3.67
C VAL A 113 -15.85 -18.07 4.55
N PRO A 114 -17.16 -17.84 4.46
CA PRO A 114 -18.11 -18.55 5.30
C PRO A 114 -18.06 -20.06 5.10
N MET A 115 -17.82 -20.51 3.86
CA MET A 115 -17.72 -21.95 3.56
C MET A 115 -16.38 -22.53 4.00
N THR A 116 -15.29 -21.82 3.75
CA THR A 116 -13.93 -22.31 4.07
C THR A 116 -13.68 -22.38 5.55
N ILE A 117 -14.13 -21.37 6.33
CA ILE A 117 -14.07 -21.39 7.80
C ILE A 117 -14.89 -22.54 8.34
N GLY A 118 -16.12 -22.73 7.85
CA GLY A 118 -16.97 -23.85 8.26
C GLY A 118 -16.31 -25.21 8.00
N ASN A 119 -15.73 -25.39 6.81
CA ASN A 119 -15.01 -26.60 6.45
C ASN A 119 -13.74 -26.85 7.29
N TYR A 120 -13.03 -25.78 7.63
CA TYR A 120 -11.85 -25.85 8.49
C TYR A 120 -12.25 -26.25 9.92
N LEU A 121 -13.22 -25.56 10.49
CA LEU A 121 -13.69 -25.83 11.86
C LEU A 121 -14.32 -27.21 12.03
N ALA A 122 -14.97 -27.76 10.99
CA ALA A 122 -15.53 -29.11 11.02
C ALA A 122 -14.47 -30.22 11.23
N LYS A 123 -13.19 -29.91 10.99
CA LYS A 123 -12.05 -30.84 11.20
C LYS A 123 -11.36 -30.66 12.54
N ILE A 124 -11.76 -29.65 13.31
CA ILE A 124 -11.16 -29.31 14.60
C ILE A 124 -12.06 -29.81 15.72
N THR A 125 -11.48 -30.46 16.70
CA THR A 125 -12.19 -30.80 17.95
C THR A 125 -12.08 -29.62 18.90
N PRO A 126 -13.20 -28.97 19.27
CA PRO A 126 -13.17 -27.86 20.23
C PRO A 126 -12.55 -28.29 21.56
N GLY A 127 -11.74 -27.42 22.16
CA GLY A 127 -11.11 -27.64 23.45
C GLY A 127 -9.80 -28.44 23.41
N GLN A 128 -9.27 -28.78 22.23
CA GLN A 128 -7.92 -29.38 22.12
C GLN A 128 -6.80 -28.39 22.48
N VAL A 129 -7.01 -27.10 22.24
CA VAL A 129 -6.10 -26.04 22.62
C VAL A 129 -6.90 -24.99 23.39
N ASP A 130 -6.44 -24.63 24.55
CA ASP A 130 -6.99 -23.56 25.38
C ASP A 130 -5.91 -22.50 25.67
N ASP A 131 -6.27 -21.44 26.33
CA ASP A 131 -5.39 -20.31 26.65
C ASP A 131 -4.28 -20.65 27.66
N SER A 132 -4.29 -21.84 28.26
CA SER A 132 -3.20 -22.34 29.10
C SER A 132 -1.99 -22.84 28.30
N HIS A 133 -2.14 -23.02 26.99
CA HIS A 133 -1.03 -23.42 26.13
C HIS A 133 0.07 -22.35 26.11
N ALA A 134 1.33 -22.75 26.28
CA ALA A 134 2.47 -21.84 26.45
C ALA A 134 2.58 -20.77 25.30
N ALA A 135 2.19 -21.14 24.08
CA ALA A 135 2.25 -20.23 22.94
C ALA A 135 1.46 -18.92 23.15
N PHE A 136 0.34 -18.95 23.91
CA PHE A 136 -0.41 -17.72 24.21
C PHE A 136 0.39 -16.78 25.11
N ALA A 137 0.98 -17.30 26.18
CA ALA A 137 1.82 -16.51 27.08
C ALA A 137 3.10 -16.01 26.39
N ASP A 138 3.69 -16.80 25.51
CA ASP A 138 4.88 -16.42 24.74
C ASP A 138 4.56 -15.29 23.76
N THR A 139 3.48 -15.41 22.99
CA THR A 139 3.04 -14.35 22.06
C THR A 139 2.65 -13.06 22.79
N GLU A 140 1.94 -13.16 23.92
CA GLU A 140 1.61 -11.98 24.74
C GLU A 140 2.89 -11.28 25.22
N ARG A 141 3.88 -12.04 25.68
CA ARG A 141 5.17 -11.50 26.11
C ARG A 141 5.89 -10.80 24.96
N GLU A 142 6.00 -11.43 23.81
CA GLU A 142 6.65 -10.83 22.62
C GLU A 142 5.97 -9.52 22.20
N ALA A 143 4.63 -9.50 22.18
CA ALA A 143 3.89 -8.28 21.85
C ALA A 143 4.13 -7.17 22.90
N ARG A 144 4.15 -7.52 24.18
CA ARG A 144 4.43 -6.60 25.30
C ARG A 144 5.85 -6.05 25.20
N ASP A 145 6.84 -6.92 25.05
CA ASP A 145 8.26 -6.55 24.93
C ASP A 145 8.48 -5.57 23.75
N ARG A 146 7.81 -5.80 22.62
CA ARG A 146 7.84 -4.90 21.46
C ARG A 146 7.27 -3.52 21.79
N MET A 147 6.12 -3.46 22.46
CA MET A 147 5.50 -2.19 22.89
C MET A 147 6.39 -1.44 23.91
N GLU A 148 6.92 -2.16 24.90
CA GLU A 148 7.83 -1.59 25.91
C GLU A 148 9.13 -1.06 25.27
N ARG A 149 9.67 -1.79 24.29
CA ARG A 149 10.83 -1.34 23.54
C ARG A 149 10.55 -0.01 22.82
N LEU A 150 9.39 0.13 22.14
CA LEU A 150 9.02 1.39 21.47
C LEU A 150 8.90 2.57 22.43
N LEU A 151 8.30 2.36 23.62
CA LEU A 151 8.15 3.38 24.64
C LEU A 151 9.50 3.74 25.29
N ALA A 152 10.40 2.77 25.40
CA ALA A 152 11.70 2.93 26.09
C ALA A 152 12.73 3.72 25.26
N VAL A 153 12.63 3.76 23.94
CA VAL A 153 13.58 4.48 23.08
C VAL A 153 13.68 5.95 23.50
N ASN A 154 12.54 6.62 23.71
CA ASN A 154 12.45 8.02 24.15
C ASN A 154 13.41 8.97 23.43
N GLY A 155 13.53 8.80 22.12
CA GLY A 155 14.41 9.57 21.25
C GLY A 155 13.93 11.00 20.99
N SER A 156 14.48 11.62 19.97
CA SER A 156 14.22 13.02 19.60
C SER A 156 13.20 13.17 18.47
N ARG A 157 13.07 12.17 17.59
CA ARG A 157 12.27 12.21 16.37
C ARG A 157 10.86 11.65 16.58
N THR A 158 9.86 12.33 16.04
CA THR A 158 8.47 11.85 16.09
C THR A 158 8.24 10.68 15.14
N VAL A 159 7.28 9.81 15.46
CA VAL A 159 6.83 8.73 14.58
C VAL A 159 6.46 9.27 13.19
N ASP A 160 5.78 10.42 13.13
CA ASP A 160 5.40 11.07 11.88
C ASP A 160 6.60 11.45 11.01
N SER A 161 7.70 11.88 11.60
CA SER A 161 8.90 12.25 10.84
C SER A 161 9.51 11.04 10.13
N PHE A 162 9.53 9.88 10.77
CA PHE A 162 9.97 8.62 10.16
C PHE A 162 9.00 8.14 9.08
N HIS A 163 7.69 8.20 9.35
CA HIS A 163 6.69 7.82 8.36
C HIS A 163 6.76 8.67 7.08
N ILE A 164 6.92 9.99 7.24
CA ILE A 164 7.07 10.91 6.11
C ILE A 164 8.36 10.64 5.33
N GLU A 165 9.47 10.38 6.01
CA GLU A 165 10.74 10.07 5.35
C GLU A 165 10.68 8.75 4.59
N LEU A 166 10.18 7.68 5.21
CA LEU A 166 9.94 6.41 4.53
C LEU A 166 9.03 6.58 3.30
N GLY A 167 7.93 7.33 3.47
CA GLY A 167 7.01 7.62 2.38
C GLY A 167 7.67 8.33 1.20
N LYS A 168 8.62 9.24 1.44
CA LYS A 168 9.39 9.89 0.37
C LYS A 168 10.31 8.93 -0.34
N ILE A 169 11.05 8.09 0.40
CA ILE A 169 11.94 7.08 -0.18
C ILE A 169 11.16 6.14 -1.09
N VAL A 170 10.06 5.58 -0.59
CA VAL A 170 9.23 4.64 -1.37
C VAL A 170 8.54 5.34 -2.54
N TRP A 171 8.08 6.57 -2.37
CA TRP A 171 7.46 7.34 -3.46
C TRP A 171 8.43 7.58 -4.62
N GLU A 172 9.66 7.95 -4.32
CA GLU A 172 10.67 8.26 -5.34
C GLU A 172 11.23 7.00 -5.98
N ALA A 173 11.52 5.97 -5.20
CA ALA A 173 12.20 4.77 -5.68
C ALA A 173 11.28 3.66 -6.18
N CYS A 174 10.16 3.43 -5.50
CA CYS A 174 9.23 2.32 -5.76
C CYS A 174 7.81 2.78 -6.14
N GLY A 175 7.67 4.06 -6.53
CA GLY A 175 6.41 4.66 -6.95
C GLY A 175 6.02 4.28 -8.37
N MET A 176 5.50 5.25 -9.14
CA MET A 176 4.96 5.00 -10.49
C MET A 176 6.04 4.77 -11.54
N SER A 177 7.22 5.35 -11.38
CA SER A 177 8.35 5.24 -12.30
C SER A 177 9.58 4.81 -11.51
N ARG A 178 10.07 3.62 -11.76
CA ARG A 178 11.11 2.94 -11.00
C ARG A 178 12.39 2.83 -11.82
N SER A 179 13.54 2.86 -11.15
CA SER A 179 14.82 2.58 -11.78
C SER A 179 15.66 1.63 -10.91
N GLU A 180 16.55 0.88 -11.53
CA GLU A 180 17.48 0.02 -10.81
C GLU A 180 18.31 0.81 -9.78
N GLU A 181 18.81 1.98 -10.19
CA GLU A 181 19.59 2.87 -9.31
C GLU A 181 18.77 3.35 -8.11
N GLY A 182 17.54 3.82 -8.34
CA GLY A 182 16.64 4.29 -7.28
C GLY A 182 16.25 3.19 -6.30
N LEU A 183 15.94 1.99 -6.81
CA LEU A 183 15.59 0.84 -5.98
C LEU A 183 16.77 0.38 -5.12
N LYS A 184 18.00 0.34 -5.68
CA LYS A 184 19.22 0.02 -4.91
C LYS A 184 19.49 1.05 -3.82
N ALA A 185 19.37 2.34 -4.12
CA ALA A 185 19.52 3.40 -3.13
C ALA A 185 18.47 3.31 -1.99
N ALA A 186 17.22 2.94 -2.33
CA ALA A 186 16.19 2.71 -1.32
C ALA A 186 16.52 1.52 -0.43
N LEU A 187 17.01 0.42 -1.01
CA LEU A 187 17.43 -0.79 -0.26
C LEU A 187 18.65 -0.55 0.65
N GLU A 188 19.45 0.44 0.37
CA GLU A 188 20.51 0.90 1.30
C GLU A 188 19.93 1.81 2.39
N ARG A 189 19.04 2.75 2.03
CA ARG A 189 18.54 3.76 2.96
C ARG A 189 17.47 3.25 3.93
N ILE A 190 16.60 2.33 3.52
CA ILE A 190 15.51 1.83 4.37
C ILE A 190 16.03 1.12 5.63
N PRO A 191 17.01 0.20 5.55
CA PRO A 191 17.62 -0.40 6.75
C PRO A 191 18.25 0.64 7.69
N GLU A 192 18.97 1.64 7.17
CA GLU A 192 19.53 2.72 7.98
C GLU A 192 18.42 3.50 8.70
N LEU A 193 17.33 3.85 7.99
CA LEU A 193 16.19 4.55 8.60
C LEU A 193 15.51 3.71 9.68
N ARG A 194 15.46 2.37 9.49
CA ARG A 194 14.96 1.44 10.49
C ARG A 194 15.84 1.42 11.74
N ASP A 195 17.15 1.42 11.59
CA ASP A 195 18.09 1.50 12.72
C ASP A 195 17.97 2.83 13.47
N GLU A 196 17.85 3.96 12.73
CA GLU A 196 17.56 5.27 13.30
C GLU A 196 16.22 5.25 14.06
N PHE A 197 15.17 4.64 13.51
CA PHE A 197 13.88 4.54 14.17
C PHE A 197 13.99 3.81 15.51
N TRP A 198 14.61 2.65 15.55
CA TRP A 198 14.77 1.86 16.77
C TRP A 198 15.73 2.46 17.80
N SER A 199 16.45 3.51 17.45
CA SER A 199 17.37 4.22 18.34
C SER A 199 16.91 5.64 18.71
N ASP A 200 16.06 6.30 17.92
CA ASP A 200 15.72 7.71 18.10
C ASP A 200 14.23 8.04 18.00
N VAL A 201 13.34 7.05 17.89
CA VAL A 201 11.89 7.32 17.86
C VAL A 201 11.41 7.80 19.24
N ARG A 202 10.51 8.78 19.22
CA ARG A 202 9.83 9.27 20.42
C ARG A 202 8.34 8.94 20.35
N VAL A 203 7.90 8.07 21.25
CA VAL A 203 6.51 7.70 21.43
C VAL A 203 6.00 8.31 22.73
N PRO A 204 5.18 9.37 22.68
CA PRO A 204 4.62 9.98 23.90
C PRO A 204 3.54 9.09 24.52
N GLY A 205 3.32 9.23 25.83
CA GLY A 205 2.30 8.49 26.59
C GLY A 205 2.82 7.19 27.20
N SER A 206 1.91 6.31 27.57
CA SER A 206 2.21 5.01 28.19
C SER A 206 1.52 3.88 27.44
N GLY A 207 1.79 2.64 27.85
CA GLY A 207 1.11 1.43 27.35
C GLY A 207 -0.16 1.07 28.12
N ASP A 208 -0.50 1.78 29.19
CA ASP A 208 -1.61 1.43 30.11
C ASP A 208 -2.98 1.86 29.61
N THR A 209 -3.01 2.75 28.61
CA THR A 209 -4.23 3.27 28.01
C THR A 209 -4.10 3.26 26.48
N LEU A 210 -5.22 3.48 25.78
CA LEU A 210 -5.22 3.62 24.33
C LEU A 210 -4.23 4.73 23.91
N ASN A 211 -3.15 4.34 23.25
CA ASN A 211 -2.09 5.22 22.81
C ASN A 211 -1.94 5.16 21.28
N GLN A 212 -2.53 6.13 20.58
CA GLN A 212 -2.48 6.21 19.12
C GLN A 212 -1.06 6.39 18.58
N SER A 213 -0.18 7.04 19.35
CA SER A 213 1.23 7.21 18.93
C SER A 213 2.00 5.90 19.01
N LEU A 214 1.72 5.06 20.01
CA LEU A 214 2.31 3.72 20.14
C LEU A 214 1.81 2.80 19.03
N GLU A 215 0.51 2.80 18.76
CA GLU A 215 -0.09 2.03 17.65
C GLU A 215 0.52 2.43 16.31
N LYS A 216 0.65 3.73 16.05
CA LYS A 216 1.29 4.26 14.85
C LYS A 216 2.76 3.89 14.76
N ALA A 217 3.50 3.90 15.88
CA ALA A 217 4.91 3.49 15.91
C ALA A 217 5.07 2.01 15.53
N GLY A 218 4.20 1.14 16.02
CA GLY A 218 4.17 -0.27 15.62
C GLY A 218 3.96 -0.45 14.12
N ARG A 219 2.99 0.27 13.54
CA ARG A 219 2.75 0.23 12.08
C ARG A 219 3.94 0.77 11.27
N VAL A 220 4.57 1.86 11.71
CA VAL A 220 5.71 2.43 10.97
C VAL A 220 6.89 1.46 10.98
N ALA A 221 7.11 0.74 12.09
CA ALA A 221 8.10 -0.33 12.14
C ALA A 221 7.81 -1.42 11.09
N ASP A 222 6.54 -1.89 11.00
CA ASP A 222 6.12 -2.88 10.00
C ASP A 222 6.24 -2.35 8.57
N PHE A 223 5.91 -1.08 8.34
CA PHE A 223 6.03 -0.46 7.02
C PHE A 223 7.49 -0.37 6.53
N MET A 224 8.46 -0.21 7.42
CA MET A 224 9.87 -0.23 7.03
C MET A 224 10.29 -1.59 6.49
N GLU A 225 9.87 -2.68 7.13
CA GLU A 225 10.15 -4.04 6.66
C GLU A 225 9.42 -4.33 5.34
N PHE A 226 8.13 -3.95 5.28
CA PHE A 226 7.35 -4.14 4.05
C PHE A 226 7.87 -3.32 2.87
N ALA A 227 8.32 -2.09 3.10
CA ALA A 227 8.91 -1.24 2.07
C ALA A 227 10.20 -1.85 1.49
N GLU A 228 11.02 -2.48 2.32
CA GLU A 228 12.21 -3.18 1.89
C GLU A 228 11.86 -4.36 0.96
N VAL A 229 10.89 -5.20 1.35
CA VAL A 229 10.39 -6.30 0.51
C VAL A 229 9.83 -5.79 -0.83
N MET A 230 9.06 -4.70 -0.82
CA MET A 230 8.54 -4.09 -2.04
C MET A 230 9.66 -3.64 -2.99
N CYS A 231 10.72 -3.05 -2.46
CA CYS A 231 11.87 -2.62 -3.26
C CYS A 231 12.67 -3.82 -3.80
N TYR A 232 12.83 -4.89 -3.02
CA TYR A 232 13.45 -6.14 -3.48
C TYR A 232 12.66 -6.78 -4.61
N ASP A 233 11.34 -6.92 -4.46
CA ASP A 233 10.48 -7.48 -5.50
C ASP A 233 10.54 -6.65 -6.78
N ALA A 234 10.45 -5.32 -6.65
CA ALA A 234 10.54 -4.41 -7.80
C ALA A 234 11.91 -4.45 -8.50
N LEU A 235 12.99 -4.66 -7.74
CA LEU A 235 14.34 -4.79 -8.31
C LEU A 235 14.52 -6.14 -9.01
N ALA A 236 14.02 -7.23 -8.41
CA ALA A 236 14.13 -8.58 -8.95
C ALA A 236 13.31 -8.79 -10.23
N ARG A 237 12.22 -8.03 -10.41
CA ARG A 237 11.36 -8.08 -11.60
C ARG A 237 11.90 -7.16 -12.68
N ASP A 238 12.71 -7.72 -13.56
CA ASP A 238 13.49 -7.02 -14.59
C ASP A 238 12.69 -6.84 -15.89
N GLU A 239 11.49 -6.29 -15.77
CA GLU A 239 10.55 -5.98 -16.85
C GLU A 239 9.71 -4.73 -16.50
N SER A 240 8.82 -4.34 -17.40
CA SER A 240 7.69 -3.46 -17.09
C SER A 240 6.38 -4.13 -17.47
N ALA A 241 5.50 -4.34 -16.47
CA ALA A 241 4.20 -4.97 -16.67
C ALA A 241 3.14 -4.36 -15.73
N GLY A 242 2.06 -3.84 -16.29
CA GLY A 242 0.96 -3.24 -15.53
C GLY A 242 1.42 -2.06 -14.66
N ALA A 243 1.24 -2.17 -13.35
CA ALA A 243 1.63 -1.12 -12.41
C ALA A 243 3.14 -1.10 -12.09
N HIS A 244 3.86 -2.17 -12.42
CA HIS A 244 5.31 -2.22 -12.31
C HIS A 244 5.94 -1.62 -13.57
N TYR A 245 6.50 -0.42 -13.46
CA TYR A 245 7.11 0.31 -14.56
C TYR A 245 8.56 0.66 -14.24
N ARG A 246 9.48 -0.01 -14.96
CA ARG A 246 10.93 0.21 -14.91
C ARG A 246 11.36 1.03 -16.11
N VAL A 247 12.01 2.17 -15.86
CA VAL A 247 12.44 3.07 -16.95
C VAL A 247 13.41 2.42 -17.93
N GLU A 248 14.17 1.41 -17.46
CA GLU A 248 15.10 0.64 -18.29
C GLU A 248 14.38 -0.36 -19.21
N HIS A 249 13.14 -0.72 -18.88
CA HIS A 249 12.33 -1.70 -19.61
C HIS A 249 11.13 -1.03 -20.29
N THR A 250 11.45 -0.21 -21.29
CA THR A 250 10.47 0.51 -22.10
C THR A 250 10.71 0.26 -23.59
N THR A 251 9.66 0.40 -24.40
CA THR A 251 9.77 0.43 -25.86
C THR A 251 10.32 1.80 -26.32
N ASP A 252 10.66 1.89 -27.60
CA ASP A 252 11.13 3.15 -28.18
C ASP A 252 10.06 4.27 -28.08
N GLU A 253 8.78 3.91 -27.98
CA GLU A 253 7.65 4.82 -27.76
C GLU A 253 7.42 5.17 -26.29
N GLY A 254 8.20 4.59 -25.37
CA GLY A 254 8.08 4.81 -23.93
C GLY A 254 6.99 3.97 -23.24
N GLU A 255 6.48 2.95 -23.92
CA GLU A 255 5.50 2.02 -23.36
C GLU A 255 6.19 0.90 -22.55
N ALA A 256 5.45 0.22 -21.69
CA ALA A 256 5.95 -0.87 -20.87
C ALA A 256 6.45 -2.03 -21.75
N LYS A 257 7.70 -2.45 -21.53
CA LYS A 257 8.31 -3.61 -22.19
C LYS A 257 8.21 -4.83 -21.26
N ARG A 258 7.28 -5.72 -21.59
CA ARG A 258 7.05 -6.97 -20.86
C ARG A 258 8.07 -8.03 -21.25
N ASP A 259 8.33 -8.93 -20.33
CA ASP A 259 9.10 -10.16 -20.56
C ASP A 259 8.30 -11.37 -20.04
N ASP A 260 7.28 -11.75 -20.79
CA ASP A 260 6.38 -12.86 -20.40
C ASP A 260 7.10 -14.22 -20.38
N GLU A 261 8.24 -14.36 -21.06
CA GLU A 261 9.01 -15.61 -21.05
C GLU A 261 9.61 -15.86 -19.67
N ASN A 262 10.13 -14.82 -19.02
CA ASN A 262 10.82 -14.93 -17.74
C ASN A 262 9.94 -14.55 -16.54
N PHE A 263 8.92 -13.68 -16.71
CA PHE A 263 8.18 -13.09 -15.61
C PHE A 263 6.65 -13.33 -15.62
N ALA A 264 6.12 -14.24 -16.46
CA ALA A 264 4.70 -14.63 -16.41
C ALA A 264 4.37 -15.48 -15.16
N HIS A 265 4.80 -15.04 -13.98
CA HIS A 265 4.57 -15.69 -12.69
C HIS A 265 4.44 -14.65 -11.56
N SER A 266 3.88 -15.07 -10.44
CA SER A 266 3.96 -14.32 -9.17
C SER A 266 5.19 -14.78 -8.39
N ALA A 267 5.99 -13.84 -7.91
CA ALA A 267 7.08 -14.13 -6.99
C ALA A 267 6.56 -14.27 -5.55
N VAL A 268 7.17 -15.14 -4.77
CA VAL A 268 6.93 -15.30 -3.34
C VAL A 268 8.23 -15.02 -2.61
N TRP A 269 8.16 -14.12 -1.62
CA TRP A 269 9.28 -13.77 -0.77
C TRP A 269 9.11 -14.40 0.60
N GLU A 270 10.15 -15.05 1.07
CA GLU A 270 10.22 -15.70 2.38
C GLU A 270 11.53 -15.24 3.05
N PHE A 271 11.43 -14.94 4.36
CA PHE A 271 12.57 -14.56 5.20
C PHE A 271 13.22 -15.78 5.82
#